data_5c4d722f0b7ffdb2e9d6e3f0e636f414
#
_entry.id   5c4d722f0b7ffdb2e9d6e3f0e636f414
#
_cell.length_a   1.000
_cell.length_b   1.000
_cell.length_c   1.000
_cell.angle_alpha   90.00
_cell.angle_beta   90.00
_cell.angle_gamma   90.00
#
_symmetry.space_group_name_H-M   'P 1'
#
loop_
_entity.id
_entity.type
_entity.pdbx_description
1 polymer ?
#
loop_
_entity_poly.entity_id
_entity_poly.type
_entity_poly.pdbx_seq_one_letter_code
_entity_poly.pdbx_strand_id
1 'polypeptide(L)'
;EVRLWWLLWVAPLEPIGLFGFAWTSMGNAHGVHWIGTMIFSVMIAIANYAIYMATIDYMVEAYGEYSASATGGNALARDLLAGISAMYAVPMYKNISPSSYSYEWASTFLGFVSILVIAPIYLFYWKGPQIRQRSPFSLEILKQVRESRLRRKYPEAHPDDVREAVEKAENDEHAEQL
;
A
#
# COMPACT_ATOMS: atom_id res chain seq x y z
N GLU A 1 -1.24 0.98 -13.87
CA GLU A 1 -2.42 0.11 -13.64
C GLU A 1 -2.06 -1.38 -13.66
N VAL A 2 -1.18 -1.84 -14.54
CA VAL A 2 -0.74 -3.25 -14.61
C VAL A 2 -0.07 -3.72 -13.31
N ARG A 3 0.66 -2.83 -12.62
CA ARG A 3 1.33 -3.14 -11.34
C ARG A 3 0.36 -3.34 -10.18
N LEU A 4 -0.73 -2.57 -10.13
CA LEU A 4 -1.80 -2.78 -9.16
C LEU A 4 -2.55 -4.09 -9.41
N TRP A 5 -2.65 -4.53 -10.66
CA TRP A 5 -3.29 -5.80 -11.01
C TRP A 5 -2.55 -7.00 -10.38
N TRP A 6 -1.22 -7.01 -10.44
CA TRP A 6 -0.41 -8.01 -9.74
C TRP A 6 -0.61 -7.99 -8.23
N LEU A 7 -0.73 -6.79 -7.65
CA LEU A 7 -0.97 -6.64 -6.22
C LEU A 7 -2.30 -7.27 -5.77
N LEU A 8 -3.35 -7.17 -6.60
CA LEU A 8 -4.64 -7.81 -6.31
C LEU A 8 -4.54 -9.33 -6.13
N TRP A 9 -3.63 -9.96 -6.89
CA TRP A 9 -3.42 -11.41 -6.81
C TRP A 9 -2.53 -11.81 -5.64
N VAL A 10 -1.59 -10.98 -5.28
CA VAL A 10 -0.61 -11.29 -4.22
C VAL A 10 -1.12 -10.87 -2.83
N ALA A 11 -1.94 -9.81 -2.73
CA ALA A 11 -2.46 -9.33 -1.46
C ALA A 11 -3.23 -10.40 -0.64
N PRO A 12 -4.07 -11.28 -1.22
CA PRO A 12 -4.73 -12.34 -0.46
C PRO A 12 -3.78 -13.40 0.12
N LEU A 13 -2.55 -13.48 -0.39
CA LEU A 13 -1.55 -14.40 0.14
C LEU A 13 -1.17 -14.07 1.58
N GLU A 14 -1.26 -12.81 1.97
CA GLU A 14 -0.90 -12.36 3.32
C GLU A 14 -1.84 -12.92 4.40
N PRO A 15 -3.18 -12.74 4.33
CA PRO A 15 -4.07 -13.36 5.31
C PRO A 15 -4.05 -14.89 5.24
N ILE A 16 -3.96 -15.49 4.06
CA ILE A 16 -3.82 -16.94 3.92
C ILE A 16 -2.56 -17.42 4.62
N GLY A 17 -1.44 -16.75 4.42
CA GLY A 17 -0.19 -17.03 5.10
C GLY A 17 -0.29 -16.90 6.62
N LEU A 18 -0.93 -15.83 7.12
CA LEU A 18 -1.12 -15.60 8.55
C LEU A 18 -2.00 -16.67 9.20
N PHE A 19 -3.13 -17.06 8.58
CA PHE A 19 -3.95 -18.14 9.08
C PHE A 19 -3.21 -19.49 9.04
N GLY A 20 -2.51 -19.79 7.95
CA GLY A 20 -1.71 -20.99 7.85
C GLY A 20 -0.58 -21.02 8.88
N PHE A 21 0.10 -19.92 9.08
CA PHE A 21 1.12 -19.78 10.13
C PHE A 21 0.54 -19.99 11.52
N ALA A 22 -0.62 -19.37 11.83
CA ALA A 22 -1.29 -19.54 13.11
C ALA A 22 -1.51 -21.01 13.48
N TRP A 23 -2.10 -21.76 12.56
CA TRP A 23 -2.46 -23.16 12.83
C TRP A 23 -1.31 -24.15 12.68
N THR A 24 -0.26 -23.82 11.93
CA THR A 24 0.93 -24.66 11.82
C THR A 24 1.97 -24.41 12.92
N SER A 25 1.86 -23.29 13.64
CA SER A 25 2.77 -22.98 14.76
C SER A 25 2.53 -23.79 16.04
N MET A 26 1.48 -24.64 16.07
CA MET A 26 1.21 -25.59 17.16
C MET A 26 2.35 -26.57 17.44
N GLY A 27 3.22 -26.78 16.48
CA GLY A 27 4.43 -27.60 16.64
C GLY A 27 4.20 -29.12 16.68
N ASN A 28 5.29 -29.84 16.90
CA ASN A 28 5.32 -31.30 16.89
C ASN A 28 4.42 -31.97 17.94
N ALA A 29 4.06 -31.26 19.01
CA ALA A 29 3.16 -31.80 20.06
C ALA A 29 1.76 -32.14 19.52
N HIS A 30 1.35 -31.48 18.42
CA HIS A 30 0.06 -31.71 17.75
C HIS A 30 0.23 -32.39 16.38
N GLY A 31 1.41 -32.99 16.10
CA GLY A 31 1.67 -33.70 14.84
C GLY A 31 1.93 -32.80 13.63
N VAL A 32 2.11 -31.49 13.84
CA VAL A 32 2.40 -30.54 12.77
C VAL A 32 3.92 -30.45 12.58
N HIS A 33 4.37 -30.74 11.35
CA HIS A 33 5.79 -30.66 11.02
C HIS A 33 6.26 -29.20 10.92
N TRP A 34 7.45 -28.89 11.43
CA TRP A 34 8.02 -27.54 11.42
C TRP A 34 8.14 -26.88 10.03
N ILE A 35 8.23 -27.71 8.96
CA ILE A 35 8.25 -27.25 7.57
C ILE A 35 7.00 -26.45 7.21
N GLY A 36 5.82 -26.82 7.73
CA GLY A 36 4.56 -26.10 7.47
C GLY A 36 4.65 -24.64 7.87
N THR A 37 5.13 -24.36 9.08
CA THR A 37 5.33 -22.99 9.59
C THR A 37 6.31 -22.20 8.73
N MET A 38 7.37 -22.82 8.24
CA MET A 38 8.35 -22.18 7.35
C MET A 38 7.73 -21.79 6.00
N ILE A 39 6.93 -22.67 5.40
CA ILE A 39 6.27 -22.38 4.12
C ILE A 39 5.35 -21.17 4.24
N PHE A 40 4.50 -21.11 5.28
CA PHE A 40 3.60 -19.98 5.48
C PHE A 40 4.35 -18.69 5.83
N SER A 41 5.46 -18.75 6.55
CA SER A 41 6.32 -17.60 6.80
C SER A 41 6.89 -17.01 5.50
N VAL A 42 7.32 -17.87 4.57
CA VAL A 42 7.80 -17.43 3.25
C VAL A 42 6.68 -16.79 2.44
N MET A 43 5.46 -17.34 2.48
CA MET A 43 4.30 -16.75 1.79
C MET A 43 3.99 -15.34 2.32
N ILE A 44 4.00 -15.16 3.64
CA ILE A 44 3.82 -13.83 4.27
C ILE A 44 4.92 -12.87 3.82
N ALA A 45 6.18 -13.32 3.81
CA ALA A 45 7.31 -12.48 3.40
C ALA A 45 7.19 -12.01 1.94
N ILE A 46 6.79 -12.89 1.03
CA ILE A 46 6.56 -12.57 -0.38
C ILE A 46 5.43 -11.55 -0.52
N ALA A 47 4.31 -11.75 0.18
CA ALA A 47 3.17 -10.85 0.14
C ALA A 47 3.54 -9.45 0.66
N ASN A 48 4.19 -9.37 1.81
CA ASN A 48 4.67 -8.11 2.39
C ASN A 48 5.64 -7.36 1.47
N TYR A 49 6.58 -8.07 0.87
CA TYR A 49 7.53 -7.48 -0.07
C TYR A 49 6.83 -6.93 -1.31
N ALA A 50 5.86 -7.66 -1.87
CA ALA A 50 5.10 -7.22 -3.04
C ALA A 50 4.24 -5.98 -2.72
N ILE A 51 3.57 -5.95 -1.57
CA ILE A 51 2.78 -4.79 -1.10
C ILE A 51 3.69 -3.57 -0.92
N TYR A 52 4.85 -3.76 -0.30
CA TYR A 52 5.83 -2.70 -0.08
C TYR A 52 6.32 -2.10 -1.40
N MET A 53 6.74 -2.93 -2.36
CA MET A 53 7.20 -2.49 -3.67
C MET A 53 6.10 -1.76 -4.46
N ALA A 54 4.89 -2.31 -4.49
CA ALA A 54 3.77 -1.69 -5.18
C ALA A 54 3.40 -0.33 -4.57
N THR A 55 3.50 -0.19 -3.23
CA THR A 55 3.22 1.08 -2.54
C THR A 55 4.27 2.14 -2.89
N ILE A 56 5.56 1.79 -2.91
CA ILE A 56 6.63 2.72 -3.29
C ILE A 56 6.48 3.14 -4.76
N ASP A 57 6.29 2.18 -5.66
CA ASP A 57 6.10 2.45 -7.08
C ASP A 57 4.91 3.39 -7.33
N TYR A 58 3.80 3.16 -6.61
CA TYR A 58 2.64 4.02 -6.68
C TYR A 58 2.93 5.45 -6.20
N MET A 59 3.68 5.59 -5.10
CA MET A 59 4.06 6.91 -4.57
C MET A 59 5.01 7.64 -5.52
N VAL A 60 5.98 6.95 -6.11
CA VAL A 60 6.90 7.56 -7.08
C VAL A 60 6.14 8.05 -8.32
N GLU A 61 5.19 7.25 -8.81
CA GLU A 61 4.39 7.62 -9.99
C GLU A 61 3.38 8.74 -9.67
N ALA A 62 2.79 8.75 -8.47
CA ALA A 62 1.79 9.73 -8.09
C ALA A 62 2.36 11.09 -7.69
N TYR A 63 3.52 11.11 -7.03
CA TYR A 63 4.10 12.33 -6.46
C TYR A 63 5.29 12.89 -7.23
N GLY A 64 5.85 12.17 -8.20
CA GLY A 64 6.94 12.65 -9.06
C GLY A 64 8.11 13.23 -8.26
N GLU A 65 8.36 14.54 -8.38
CA GLU A 65 9.47 15.23 -7.70
C GLU A 65 9.36 15.23 -6.17
N TYR A 66 8.15 15.09 -5.61
CA TYR A 66 7.90 15.01 -4.16
C TYR A 66 7.88 13.58 -3.62
N SER A 67 8.20 12.59 -4.46
CA SER A 67 8.15 11.17 -4.10
C SER A 67 9.05 10.82 -2.91
N ALA A 68 10.21 11.47 -2.78
CA ALA A 68 11.13 11.26 -1.67
C ALA A 68 10.50 11.66 -0.32
N SER A 69 9.81 12.81 -0.27
CA SER A 69 9.13 13.28 0.94
C SER A 69 7.92 12.39 1.28
N ALA A 70 7.14 12.00 0.28
CA ALA A 70 6.00 11.10 0.46
C ALA A 70 6.44 9.71 0.97
N THR A 71 7.51 9.16 0.39
CA THR A 71 8.07 7.88 0.82
C THR A 71 8.65 7.97 2.24
N GLY A 72 9.32 9.07 2.58
CA GLY A 72 9.82 9.32 3.93
C GLY A 72 8.70 9.41 4.96
N GLY A 73 7.61 10.11 4.66
CA GLY A 73 6.42 10.19 5.52
C GLY A 73 5.75 8.82 5.73
N ASN A 74 5.63 8.02 4.67
CA ASN A 74 5.11 6.66 4.77
C ASN A 74 6.01 5.74 5.61
N ALA A 75 7.33 5.83 5.43
CA ALA A 75 8.29 5.08 6.23
C ALA A 75 8.18 5.44 7.72
N LEU A 76 8.12 6.75 8.04
CA LEU A 76 7.96 7.22 9.41
C LEU A 76 6.68 6.67 10.05
N ALA A 77 5.54 6.77 9.36
CA ALA A 77 4.27 6.26 9.88
C ALA A 77 4.32 4.75 10.14
N ARG A 78 4.90 3.98 9.22
CA ARG A 78 5.08 2.54 9.36
C ARG A 78 5.97 2.18 10.54
N ASP A 79 7.10 2.86 10.69
CA ASP A 79 8.08 2.57 11.72
C ASP A 79 7.57 2.98 13.11
N LEU A 80 6.79 4.07 13.21
CA LEU A 80 6.07 4.43 14.44
C LEU A 80 5.05 3.36 14.84
N LEU A 81 4.24 2.88 13.89
CA LEU A 81 3.28 1.80 14.14
C LEU A 81 3.98 0.49 14.53
N ALA A 82 5.12 0.18 13.91
CA ALA A 82 5.94 -0.96 14.28
C ALA A 82 6.49 -0.84 15.72
N GLY A 83 6.97 0.35 16.10
CA GLY A 83 7.41 0.63 17.47
C GLY A 83 6.29 0.46 18.50
N ILE A 84 5.10 1.00 18.22
CA ILE A 84 3.92 0.83 19.08
C ILE A 84 3.52 -0.65 19.15
N SER A 85 3.55 -1.38 18.03
CA SER A 85 3.18 -2.79 18.00
C SER A 85 4.09 -3.66 18.88
N ALA A 86 5.37 -3.33 18.98
CA ALA A 86 6.32 -4.03 19.85
C ALA A 86 5.91 -3.94 21.33
N MET A 87 5.29 -2.84 21.76
CA MET A 87 4.86 -2.64 23.15
C MET A 87 3.65 -3.54 23.51
N TYR A 88 2.69 -3.70 22.63
CA TYR A 88 1.50 -4.52 22.92
C TYR A 88 1.60 -5.98 22.44
N ALA A 89 2.58 -6.31 21.59
CA ALA A 89 2.73 -7.68 21.09
C ALA A 89 2.87 -8.72 22.21
N VAL A 90 3.77 -8.49 23.15
CA VAL A 90 4.00 -9.43 24.26
C VAL A 90 2.76 -9.62 25.14
N PRO A 91 2.09 -8.57 25.63
CA PRO A 91 0.81 -8.71 26.34
C PRO A 91 -0.28 -9.40 25.52
N MET A 92 -0.38 -9.08 24.24
CA MET A 92 -1.37 -9.69 23.34
C MET A 92 -1.17 -11.19 23.24
N TYR A 93 0.07 -11.65 22.96
CA TYR A 93 0.35 -13.07 22.85
C TYR A 93 0.22 -13.85 24.17
N LYS A 94 0.37 -13.18 25.34
CA LYS A 94 0.22 -13.82 26.65
C LYS A 94 -1.19 -13.86 27.18
N ASN A 95 -2.01 -12.83 26.86
CA ASN A 95 -3.28 -12.61 27.55
C ASN A 95 -4.53 -12.85 26.68
N ILE A 96 -4.38 -13.08 25.36
CA ILE A 96 -5.52 -13.21 24.45
C ILE A 96 -6.34 -14.48 24.71
N SER A 97 -5.69 -15.53 25.23
CA SER A 97 -6.36 -16.74 25.68
C SER A 97 -5.66 -17.32 26.91
N PRO A 98 -6.41 -17.69 27.98
CA PRO A 98 -5.86 -18.37 29.15
C PRO A 98 -5.51 -19.83 28.87
N SER A 99 -5.77 -20.34 27.68
CA SER A 99 -5.50 -21.71 27.25
C SER A 99 -4.14 -21.85 26.57
N SER A 100 -3.70 -23.09 26.37
CA SER A 100 -2.45 -23.44 25.67
C SER A 100 -2.36 -22.93 24.23
N TYR A 101 -3.45 -22.38 23.67
CA TYR A 101 -3.59 -21.93 22.27
C TYR A 101 -3.50 -20.41 22.11
N SER A 102 -2.78 -19.72 22.98
CA SER A 102 -2.71 -18.25 22.98
C SER A 102 -2.04 -17.70 21.70
N TYR A 103 -1.04 -18.39 21.18
CA TYR A 103 -0.30 -17.99 19.97
C TYR A 103 -1.16 -18.10 18.71
N GLU A 104 -1.94 -19.15 18.60
CA GLU A 104 -2.81 -19.43 17.47
C GLU A 104 -3.92 -18.40 17.38
N TRP A 105 -4.54 -18.08 18.52
CA TRP A 105 -5.59 -17.07 18.58
C TRP A 105 -5.06 -15.67 18.31
N ALA A 106 -3.88 -15.31 18.81
CA ALA A 106 -3.27 -14.03 18.55
C ALA A 106 -2.93 -13.87 17.04
N SER A 107 -2.35 -14.91 16.44
CA SER A 107 -2.03 -14.89 15.00
C SER A 107 -3.30 -14.91 14.13
N THR A 108 -4.34 -15.61 14.55
CA THR A 108 -5.66 -15.59 13.88
C THR A 108 -6.28 -14.20 13.93
N PHE A 109 -6.20 -13.51 15.07
CA PHE A 109 -6.66 -12.12 15.21
C PHE A 109 -5.91 -11.19 14.22
N LEU A 110 -4.58 -11.33 14.11
CA LEU A 110 -3.79 -10.59 13.13
C LEU A 110 -4.20 -10.91 11.68
N GLY A 111 -4.56 -12.16 11.40
CA GLY A 111 -5.11 -12.55 10.10
C GLY A 111 -6.41 -11.81 9.75
N PHE A 112 -7.33 -11.65 10.71
CA PHE A 112 -8.55 -10.86 10.50
C PHE A 112 -8.25 -9.37 10.31
N VAL A 113 -7.31 -8.81 11.08
CA VAL A 113 -6.86 -7.42 10.89
C VAL A 113 -6.24 -7.23 9.50
N SER A 114 -5.46 -8.20 9.02
CA SER A 114 -4.89 -8.17 7.68
C SER A 114 -5.96 -8.11 6.58
N ILE A 115 -7.04 -8.89 6.70
CA ILE A 115 -8.17 -8.83 5.75
C ILE A 115 -8.79 -7.42 5.74
N LEU A 116 -8.96 -6.80 6.92
CA LEU A 116 -9.52 -5.47 7.03
C LEU A 116 -8.59 -4.41 6.40
N VAL A 117 -7.28 -4.56 6.53
CA VAL A 117 -6.27 -3.66 5.95
C VAL A 117 -6.16 -3.82 4.43
N ILE A 118 -6.40 -5.03 3.90
CA ILE A 118 -6.39 -5.28 2.45
C ILE A 118 -7.63 -4.68 1.76
N ALA A 119 -8.76 -4.58 2.44
CA ALA A 119 -9.99 -4.03 1.87
C ALA A 119 -9.81 -2.63 1.22
N PRO A 120 -9.10 -1.65 1.82
CA PRO A 120 -8.77 -0.39 1.17
C PRO A 120 -7.99 -0.53 -0.14
N ILE A 121 -7.10 -1.52 -0.28
CA ILE A 121 -6.32 -1.74 -1.51
C ILE A 121 -7.27 -2.03 -2.69
N TYR A 122 -8.27 -2.88 -2.48
CA TYR A 122 -9.31 -3.16 -3.47
C TYR A 122 -10.18 -1.92 -3.75
N LEU A 123 -10.48 -1.14 -2.71
CA LEU A 123 -11.24 0.11 -2.85
C LEU A 123 -10.46 1.14 -3.69
N PHE A 124 -9.17 1.32 -3.44
CA PHE A 124 -8.30 2.19 -4.23
C PHE A 124 -8.12 1.71 -5.66
N TYR A 125 -8.09 0.41 -5.89
CA TYR A 125 -8.07 -0.11 -7.24
C TYR A 125 -9.34 0.25 -8.02
N TRP A 126 -10.52 0.10 -7.39
CA TRP A 126 -11.81 0.33 -8.05
C TRP A 126 -12.18 1.81 -8.19
N LYS A 127 -11.84 2.64 -7.20
CA LYS A 127 -12.18 4.08 -7.14
C LYS A 127 -10.95 5.00 -7.29
N GLY A 128 -9.78 4.46 -7.53
CA GLY A 128 -8.53 5.22 -7.63
C GLY A 128 -8.57 6.39 -8.62
N PRO A 129 -9.07 6.21 -9.85
CA PRO A 129 -9.19 7.31 -10.81
C PRO A 129 -10.08 8.45 -10.30
N GLN A 130 -11.21 8.13 -9.65
CA GLN A 130 -12.15 9.13 -9.10
C GLN A 130 -11.57 9.88 -7.89
N ILE A 131 -10.76 9.20 -7.07
CA ILE A 131 -10.12 9.81 -5.90
C ILE A 131 -9.02 10.76 -6.34
N ARG A 132 -8.23 10.41 -7.36
CA ARG A 132 -7.19 11.27 -7.93
C ARG A 132 -7.75 12.57 -8.51
N GLN A 133 -8.87 12.50 -9.23
CA GLN A 133 -9.52 13.68 -9.83
C GLN A 133 -10.06 14.66 -8.78
N ARG A 134 -10.38 14.20 -7.57
CA ARG A 134 -10.90 15.04 -6.49
C ARG A 134 -9.83 15.60 -5.54
N SER A 135 -8.59 15.19 -5.67
CA SER A 135 -7.51 15.67 -4.81
C SER A 135 -6.89 16.95 -5.40
N PRO A 136 -7.00 18.11 -4.74
CA PRO A 136 -6.41 19.35 -5.23
C PRO A 136 -4.89 19.25 -5.39
N PHE A 137 -4.24 18.43 -4.56
CA PHE A 137 -2.80 18.19 -4.62
C PHE A 137 -2.39 17.39 -5.88
N SER A 138 -3.17 16.40 -6.30
CA SER A 138 -2.87 15.65 -7.52
C SER A 138 -3.09 16.49 -8.78
N LEU A 139 -4.04 17.43 -8.76
CA LEU A 139 -4.25 18.39 -9.84
C LEU A 139 -3.06 19.35 -9.99
N GLU A 140 -2.53 19.82 -8.87
CA GLU A 140 -1.36 20.70 -8.87
C GLU A 140 -0.10 20.01 -9.41
N ILE A 141 0.13 18.75 -9.02
CA ILE A 141 1.22 17.93 -9.58
C ILE A 141 1.03 17.70 -11.09
N LEU A 142 -0.18 17.40 -11.54
CA LEU A 142 -0.47 17.23 -12.97
C LEU A 142 -0.17 18.52 -13.76
N LYS A 143 -0.50 19.70 -13.22
CA LYS A 143 -0.15 21.00 -13.79
C LYS A 143 1.37 21.14 -13.93
N GLN A 144 2.12 20.90 -12.87
CA GLN A 144 3.58 21.00 -12.88
C GLN A 144 4.23 20.02 -13.87
N VAL A 145 3.73 18.78 -13.93
CA VAL A 145 4.22 17.79 -14.91
C VAL A 145 3.90 18.22 -16.34
N ARG A 146 2.71 18.76 -16.58
CA ARG A 146 2.30 19.27 -17.90
C ARG A 146 3.14 20.47 -18.30
N GLU A 147 3.37 21.41 -17.41
CA GLU A 147 4.29 22.56 -17.64
C GLU A 147 5.70 22.09 -17.96
N SER A 148 6.26 21.18 -17.19
CA SER A 148 7.62 20.67 -17.40
C SER A 148 7.76 19.92 -18.73
N ARG A 149 6.73 19.19 -19.18
CA ARG A 149 6.69 18.54 -20.49
C ARG A 149 6.62 19.56 -21.64
N LEU A 150 5.81 20.61 -21.50
CA LEU A 150 5.69 21.66 -22.50
C LEU A 150 6.99 22.46 -22.61
N ARG A 151 7.65 22.80 -21.51
CA ARG A 151 8.96 23.46 -21.49
C ARG A 151 10.06 22.61 -22.17
N ARG A 152 10.03 21.29 -22.00
CA ARG A 152 10.95 20.39 -22.72
C ARG A 152 10.66 20.33 -24.22
N LYS A 153 9.40 20.41 -24.61
CA LYS A 153 8.99 20.35 -26.02
C LYS A 153 9.18 21.67 -26.76
N TYR A 154 9.03 22.79 -26.03
CA TYR A 154 9.13 24.15 -26.55
C TYR A 154 10.08 24.99 -25.67
N PRO A 155 11.40 24.78 -25.76
CA PRO A 155 12.37 25.44 -24.88
C PRO A 155 12.44 26.95 -25.09
N GLU A 156 11.99 27.47 -26.23
CA GLU A 156 11.99 28.90 -26.59
C GLU A 156 10.66 29.61 -26.21
N ALA A 157 9.62 28.89 -25.76
CA ALA A 157 8.37 29.49 -25.39
C ALA A 157 8.50 30.28 -24.09
N HIS A 158 7.84 31.44 -24.04
CA HIS A 158 7.82 32.25 -22.81
C HIS A 158 7.12 31.48 -21.69
N PRO A 159 7.58 31.59 -20.43
CA PRO A 159 6.99 30.88 -19.31
C PRO A 159 5.49 31.09 -19.13
N ASP A 160 5.00 32.30 -19.46
CA ASP A 160 3.58 32.67 -19.31
C ASP A 160 2.73 32.01 -20.39
N ASP A 161 3.22 31.87 -21.63
CA ASP A 161 2.53 31.17 -22.73
C ASP A 161 2.33 29.69 -22.40
N VAL A 162 3.32 29.07 -21.73
CA VAL A 162 3.23 27.67 -21.30
C VAL A 162 2.16 27.48 -20.21
N ARG A 163 2.07 28.44 -19.26
CA ARG A 163 1.05 28.41 -18.21
C ARG A 163 -0.36 28.58 -18.77
N GLU A 164 -0.54 29.54 -19.66
CA GLU A 164 -1.82 29.78 -20.32
C GLU A 164 -2.29 28.57 -21.12
N ALA A 165 -1.37 27.90 -21.83
CA ALA A 165 -1.67 26.66 -22.55
C ALA A 165 -2.08 25.51 -21.63
N VAL A 166 -1.49 25.41 -20.43
CA VAL A 166 -1.86 24.40 -19.43
C VAL A 166 -3.26 24.69 -18.87
N GLU A 167 -3.54 25.95 -18.51
CA GLU A 167 -4.83 26.38 -17.97
C GLU A 167 -5.98 26.21 -18.98
N LYS A 168 -5.73 26.53 -20.23
CA LYS A 168 -6.70 26.31 -21.30
C LYS A 168 -7.04 24.85 -21.50
N ALA A 169 -6.04 23.99 -21.53
CA ALA A 169 -6.24 22.54 -21.68
C ALA A 169 -7.00 21.93 -20.48
N GLU A 170 -6.86 22.50 -19.29
CA GLU A 170 -7.59 22.07 -18.08
C GLU A 170 -9.06 22.48 -18.16
N ASN A 171 -9.34 23.72 -18.62
CA ASN A 171 -10.71 24.19 -18.79
C ASN A 171 -11.46 23.39 -19.88
N ASP A 172 -10.77 23.01 -20.95
CA ASP A 172 -11.35 22.18 -22.03
C ASP A 172 -11.66 20.74 -21.51
N GLU A 173 -10.78 20.12 -20.72
CA GLU A 173 -11.03 18.81 -20.09
C GLU A 173 -12.19 18.86 -19.07
N HIS A 174 -12.36 19.96 -18.34
CA HIS A 174 -13.50 20.14 -17.44
C HIS A 174 -14.82 20.33 -18.19
N ALA A 175 -14.80 20.98 -19.34
CA ALA A 175 -15.98 21.19 -20.16
C ALA A 175 -16.48 19.90 -20.85
N GLU A 176 -15.59 18.97 -21.18
CA GLU A 176 -15.93 17.65 -21.76
C GLU A 176 -16.50 16.65 -20.72
N GLN A 177 -16.34 16.93 -19.42
CA GLN A 177 -16.80 16.03 -18.33
C GLN A 177 -18.17 16.43 -17.74
N LEU A 178 -18.75 17.56 -18.18
CA LEU A 178 -20.07 18.07 -17.81
C LEU A 178 -21.15 17.70 -18.83
#